data_44b110fffbad7fdd3dd5e5c8e27a752c
#
_entry.id   44b110fffbad7fdd3dd5e5c8e27a752c
#
_cell.length_a   1.000
_cell.length_b   1.000
_cell.length_c   1.000
_cell.angle_alpha   90.00
_cell.angle_beta   90.00
_cell.angle_gamma   90.00
#
_symmetry.space_group_name_H-M   'P 1'
#
loop_
_entity.id
_entity.type
_entity.pdbx_description
1 polymer ?
#
loop_
_entity_poly.entity_id
_entity_poly.type
_entity_poly.pdbx_seq_one_letter_code
_entity_poly.pdbx_strand_id
1 'polypeptide(L)'
;MPDTKFGCLPTIIGSMPQTDPSAACSQITHYLKDIPAWPQLPKRSFLENMYVQYSEGFPGVVIEMEGERIYVDRSQDVSALLERLYTAYLENNADEYPISEEYAAGLEAFLGLDDISPRAMKGQVTGPVSWGLTVTDKDKRSIIYDDVLGDAAAKLLRLKASW
;
A
#
# COMPACT_ATOMS: atom_id res chain seq x y z
N MET A 1 24.72 3.38 -13.00
CA MET A 1 23.54 2.56 -13.26
C MET A 1 23.57 2.18 -14.74
N PRO A 2 23.29 0.94 -15.15
CA PRO A 2 23.19 0.63 -16.56
C PRO A 2 22.09 1.50 -17.18
N ASP A 3 22.34 2.02 -18.38
CA ASP A 3 21.39 2.86 -19.14
C ASP A 3 20.25 1.97 -19.65
N THR A 4 19.28 1.67 -18.75
CA THR A 4 18.14 0.78 -19.05
C THR A 4 17.11 1.56 -19.83
N LYS A 5 17.15 1.45 -21.14
CA LYS A 5 16.12 2.04 -22.02
C LYS A 5 14.88 1.17 -21.99
N PHE A 6 13.81 1.63 -21.40
CA PHE A 6 12.52 0.92 -21.35
C PHE A 6 11.73 0.97 -22.66
N GLY A 7 11.99 1.94 -23.54
CA GLY A 7 11.47 1.98 -24.91
C GLY A 7 9.95 1.86 -25.04
N CYS A 8 9.19 2.49 -24.16
CA CYS A 8 7.72 2.41 -24.10
C CYS A 8 7.17 1.01 -23.83
N LEU A 9 7.88 0.17 -23.07
CA LEU A 9 7.38 -1.13 -22.63
C LEU A 9 6.11 -0.97 -21.78
N PRO A 10 5.10 -1.85 -21.97
CA PRO A 10 3.85 -1.76 -21.23
C PRO A 10 4.02 -2.20 -19.78
N THR A 11 3.26 -1.57 -18.90
CA THR A 11 3.03 -1.98 -17.53
C THR A 11 1.61 -1.60 -17.11
N ILE A 12 1.16 -2.02 -15.92
CA ILE A 12 -0.15 -1.66 -15.37
C ILE A 12 -0.01 -0.90 -14.05
N ILE A 13 -1.10 -0.30 -13.58
CA ILE A 13 -1.12 0.32 -12.23
C ILE A 13 -1.06 -0.76 -11.17
N GLY A 14 -1.85 -1.83 -11.27
CA GLY A 14 -1.81 -2.98 -10.37
C GLY A 14 -3.17 -3.49 -9.93
N SER A 15 -4.20 -2.63 -9.81
CA SER A 15 -5.54 -3.07 -9.43
C SER A 15 -6.17 -3.94 -10.51
N MET A 16 -6.63 -5.14 -10.11
CA MET A 16 -7.21 -6.14 -10.98
C MET A 16 -8.56 -6.63 -10.44
N PRO A 17 -9.49 -7.06 -11.33
CA PRO A 17 -10.80 -7.53 -10.92
C PRO A 17 -10.83 -8.97 -10.38
N GLN A 18 -9.72 -9.70 -10.49
CA GLN A 18 -9.58 -11.07 -10.01
C GLN A 18 -9.66 -11.13 -8.48
N THR A 19 -10.08 -12.31 -7.99
CA THR A 19 -10.08 -12.63 -6.56
C THR A 19 -9.04 -13.69 -6.19
N ASP A 20 -8.47 -14.38 -7.18
CA ASP A 20 -7.40 -15.36 -7.02
C ASP A 20 -6.03 -14.72 -7.31
N PRO A 21 -5.13 -14.64 -6.31
CA PRO A 21 -3.81 -14.06 -6.47
C PRO A 21 -2.96 -14.75 -7.52
N SER A 22 -2.98 -16.08 -7.59
CA SER A 22 -2.18 -16.86 -8.54
C SER A 22 -2.64 -16.64 -9.97
N ALA A 23 -3.96 -16.60 -10.20
CA ALA A 23 -4.52 -16.30 -11.51
C ALA A 23 -4.18 -14.87 -11.96
N ALA A 24 -4.22 -13.89 -11.05
CA ALA A 24 -3.83 -12.51 -11.33
C ALA A 24 -2.35 -12.40 -11.69
N CYS A 25 -1.46 -13.02 -10.93
CA CYS A 25 -0.02 -13.07 -11.22
C CYS A 25 0.27 -13.73 -12.57
N SER A 26 -0.39 -14.85 -12.87
CA SER A 26 -0.24 -15.55 -14.16
C SER A 26 -0.62 -14.66 -15.35
N GLN A 27 -1.72 -13.90 -15.24
CA GLN A 27 -2.08 -12.95 -16.30
C GLN A 27 -1.06 -11.83 -16.46
N ILE A 28 -0.60 -11.23 -15.37
CA ILE A 28 0.40 -10.15 -15.43
C ILE A 28 1.68 -10.64 -16.08
N THR A 29 2.23 -11.75 -15.63
CA THR A 29 3.49 -12.28 -16.15
C THR A 29 3.38 -12.80 -17.60
N HIS A 30 2.18 -13.23 -18.02
CA HIS A 30 1.95 -13.61 -19.41
C HIS A 30 1.98 -12.40 -20.36
N TYR A 31 1.32 -11.30 -19.99
CA TYR A 31 1.18 -10.15 -20.89
C TYR A 31 2.22 -9.05 -20.68
N LEU A 32 2.80 -8.95 -19.49
CA LEU A 32 3.72 -7.87 -19.09
C LEU A 32 5.08 -8.45 -18.65
N LYS A 33 5.69 -9.26 -19.51
CA LYS A 33 6.92 -10.00 -19.19
C LYS A 33 8.10 -9.10 -18.83
N ASP A 34 8.21 -7.94 -19.47
CA ASP A 34 9.35 -7.03 -19.28
C ASP A 34 9.23 -6.17 -18.03
N ILE A 35 8.01 -5.66 -17.71
CA ILE A 35 7.77 -4.78 -16.55
C ILE A 35 6.46 -5.21 -15.86
N PRO A 36 6.43 -6.40 -15.24
CA PRO A 36 5.28 -6.80 -14.45
C PRO A 36 5.11 -5.91 -13.21
N ALA A 37 3.85 -5.72 -12.77
CA ALA A 37 3.52 -5.11 -11.50
C ALA A 37 2.82 -6.14 -10.62
N TRP A 38 3.07 -6.14 -9.32
CA TRP A 38 2.32 -7.02 -8.44
C TRP A 38 0.83 -6.62 -8.42
N PRO A 39 -0.11 -7.59 -8.41
CA PRO A 39 -1.54 -7.31 -8.45
C PRO A 39 -2.09 -6.86 -7.09
N GLN A 40 -2.98 -5.86 -7.13
CA GLN A 40 -3.85 -5.50 -6.02
C GLN A 40 -5.25 -6.03 -6.31
N LEU A 41 -5.90 -6.68 -5.33
CA LEU A 41 -7.13 -7.43 -5.52
C LEU A 41 -8.31 -6.88 -4.69
N PRO A 42 -8.77 -5.64 -4.95
CA PRO A 42 -9.81 -5.00 -4.14
C PRO A 42 -11.17 -5.71 -4.21
N LYS A 43 -11.36 -6.63 -5.17
CA LYS A 43 -12.54 -7.50 -5.23
C LYS A 43 -12.42 -8.76 -4.37
N ARG A 44 -11.20 -9.13 -3.96
CA ARG A 44 -10.96 -10.21 -3.02
C ARG A 44 -11.25 -9.77 -1.59
N SER A 45 -10.76 -8.60 -1.20
CA SER A 45 -10.91 -8.05 0.15
C SER A 45 -10.89 -6.53 0.12
N PHE A 46 -11.71 -5.89 0.95
CA PHE A 46 -11.64 -4.45 1.16
C PHE A 46 -10.27 -4.01 1.70
N LEU A 47 -9.55 -4.87 2.42
CA LEU A 47 -8.19 -4.60 2.89
C LEU A 47 -7.21 -4.35 1.75
N GLU A 48 -7.46 -4.89 0.55
CA GLU A 48 -6.65 -4.65 -0.65
C GLU A 48 -7.08 -3.42 -1.46
N ASN A 49 -8.05 -2.63 -0.97
CA ASN A 49 -8.30 -1.30 -1.52
C ASN A 49 -7.07 -0.42 -1.30
N MET A 50 -6.67 0.35 -2.29
CA MET A 50 -5.43 1.12 -2.28
C MET A 50 -5.27 2.10 -1.11
N TYR A 51 -6.35 2.58 -0.51
CA TYR A 51 -6.28 3.45 0.67
C TYR A 51 -6.20 2.64 1.96
N VAL A 52 -6.89 1.51 2.01
CA VAL A 52 -6.92 0.61 3.17
C VAL A 52 -5.61 -0.16 3.29
N GLN A 53 -5.11 -0.70 2.18
CA GLN A 53 -3.88 -1.48 2.12
C GLN A 53 -2.69 -0.76 2.75
N TYR A 54 -2.54 0.53 2.47
CA TYR A 54 -1.44 1.34 3.01
C TYR A 54 -1.73 2.00 4.35
N SER A 55 -2.90 1.76 4.93
CA SER A 55 -3.25 2.24 6.26
C SER A 55 -2.83 1.31 7.38
N GLU A 56 -2.42 0.07 7.06
CA GLU A 56 -1.98 -0.91 8.05
C GLU A 56 -0.88 -0.33 8.95
N GLY A 57 -1.14 -0.34 10.26
CA GLY A 57 -0.24 0.25 11.27
C GLY A 57 -0.36 1.77 11.44
N PHE A 58 -1.27 2.46 10.73
CA PHE A 58 -1.48 3.90 10.97
C PHE A 58 -2.15 4.15 12.32
N PRO A 59 -1.63 5.10 13.13
CA PRO A 59 -2.18 5.39 14.45
C PRO A 59 -3.65 5.79 14.44
N GLY A 60 -4.47 5.08 15.19
CA GLY A 60 -5.89 5.37 15.33
C GLY A 60 -6.78 5.00 14.14
N VAL A 61 -6.23 4.30 13.12
CA VAL A 61 -7.05 3.85 11.99
C VAL A 61 -8.07 2.80 12.42
N VAL A 62 -9.27 2.94 11.89
CA VAL A 62 -10.39 1.99 12.04
C VAL A 62 -10.87 1.56 10.67
N ILE A 63 -11.00 0.25 10.46
CA ILE A 63 -11.49 -0.34 9.23
C ILE A 63 -12.78 -1.09 9.55
N GLU A 64 -13.87 -0.68 8.94
CA GLU A 64 -15.19 -1.31 9.03
C GLU A 64 -15.42 -2.15 7.78
N MET A 65 -15.26 -3.46 7.89
CA MET A 65 -15.35 -4.38 6.74
C MET A 65 -16.76 -4.44 6.14
N GLU A 66 -17.82 -4.50 6.97
CA GLU A 66 -19.21 -4.60 6.50
C GLU A 66 -19.65 -3.33 5.72
N GLY A 67 -19.17 -2.16 6.14
CA GLY A 67 -19.49 -0.87 5.52
C GLY A 67 -18.51 -0.42 4.47
N GLU A 68 -17.44 -1.18 4.23
CA GLU A 68 -16.30 -0.79 3.38
C GLU A 68 -15.82 0.63 3.67
N ARG A 69 -15.59 0.94 4.95
CA ARG A 69 -15.19 2.28 5.40
C ARG A 69 -13.85 2.25 6.11
N ILE A 70 -13.06 3.28 5.88
CA ILE A 70 -11.83 3.58 6.62
C ILE A 70 -11.90 4.98 7.18
N TYR A 71 -11.54 5.14 8.44
CA TYR A 71 -11.41 6.45 9.09
C TYR A 71 -10.41 6.40 10.24
N VAL A 72 -10.01 7.57 10.76
CA VAL A 72 -9.15 7.69 11.94
C VAL A 72 -10.01 8.10 13.14
N ASP A 73 -9.95 7.31 14.21
CA ASP A 73 -10.60 7.63 15.48
C ASP A 73 -9.69 8.51 16.34
N ARG A 74 -10.00 9.80 16.35
CA ARG A 74 -9.25 10.83 17.11
C ARG A 74 -9.55 10.82 18.61
N SER A 75 -10.52 10.03 19.07
CA SER A 75 -10.84 9.91 20.49
C SER A 75 -9.89 8.99 21.26
N GLN A 76 -9.09 8.21 20.53
CA GLN A 76 -8.10 7.31 21.13
C GLN A 76 -6.80 8.06 21.43
N ASP A 77 -6.13 7.71 22.52
CA ASP A 77 -4.76 8.14 22.75
C ASP A 77 -3.81 7.31 21.85
N VAL A 78 -3.31 7.97 20.83
CA VAL A 78 -2.39 7.37 19.85
C VAL A 78 -0.93 7.79 20.06
N SER A 79 -0.61 8.45 21.17
CA SER A 79 0.71 9.04 21.44
C SER A 79 1.84 8.00 21.31
N ALA A 80 1.68 6.84 21.93
CA ALA A 80 2.69 5.76 21.86
C ALA A 80 2.84 5.19 20.44
N LEU A 81 1.75 5.11 19.66
CA LEU A 81 1.80 4.63 18.29
C LEU A 81 2.47 5.66 17.36
N LEU A 82 2.23 6.94 17.60
CA LEU A 82 2.92 8.01 16.89
C LEU A 82 4.42 8.00 17.20
N GLU A 83 4.80 7.91 18.48
CA GLU A 83 6.20 7.82 18.88
C GLU A 83 6.92 6.64 18.19
N ARG A 84 6.30 5.45 18.19
CA ARG A 84 6.81 4.28 17.50
C ARG A 84 7.01 4.52 16.00
N LEU A 85 6.02 5.13 15.34
CA LEU A 85 6.11 5.45 13.91
C LEU A 85 7.23 6.45 13.62
N TYR A 86 7.35 7.51 14.42
CA TYR A 86 8.40 8.51 14.25
C TYR A 86 9.79 7.93 14.51
N THR A 87 9.92 7.05 15.50
CA THR A 87 11.17 6.34 15.80
C THR A 87 11.58 5.46 14.61
N ALA A 88 10.68 4.61 14.10
CA ALA A 88 10.95 3.78 12.94
C ALA A 88 11.32 4.62 11.70
N TYR A 89 10.66 5.77 11.50
CA TYR A 89 10.99 6.68 10.41
C TYR A 89 12.40 7.28 10.56
N LEU A 90 12.79 7.73 11.75
CA LEU A 90 14.10 8.32 12.02
C LEU A 90 15.23 7.28 11.89
N GLU A 91 14.98 6.06 12.32
CA GLU A 91 15.91 4.93 12.23
C GLU A 91 15.93 4.29 10.82
N ASN A 92 15.04 4.73 9.94
CA ASN A 92 14.84 4.14 8.61
C ASN A 92 14.52 2.64 8.66
N ASN A 93 13.80 2.21 9.71
CA ASN A 93 13.39 0.83 9.95
C ASN A 93 12.07 0.52 9.24
N ALA A 94 12.14 0.19 7.94
CA ALA A 94 10.98 -0.14 7.14
C ALA A 94 10.31 -1.46 7.57
N ASP A 95 11.07 -2.40 8.12
CA ASP A 95 10.58 -3.73 8.55
C ASP A 95 9.58 -3.65 9.71
N GLU A 96 9.52 -2.52 10.41
CA GLU A 96 8.51 -2.25 11.44
C GLU A 96 7.09 -2.06 10.88
N TYR A 97 6.99 -1.69 9.59
CA TYR A 97 5.73 -1.38 8.91
C TYR A 97 5.59 -2.14 7.57
N PRO A 98 5.58 -3.48 7.60
CA PRO A 98 5.36 -4.29 6.42
C PRO A 98 3.94 -4.12 5.88
N ILE A 99 3.69 -4.62 4.68
CA ILE A 99 2.32 -4.87 4.19
C ILE A 99 2.08 -6.37 4.36
N SER A 100 1.17 -6.74 5.26
CA SER A 100 0.90 -8.15 5.54
C SER A 100 0.17 -8.84 4.38
N GLU A 101 0.23 -10.17 4.32
CA GLU A 101 -0.47 -10.99 3.33
C GLU A 101 -1.98 -10.71 3.31
N GLU A 102 -2.58 -10.43 4.47
CA GLU A 102 -3.99 -10.10 4.58
C GLU A 102 -4.36 -8.86 3.76
N TYR A 103 -3.46 -7.87 3.74
CA TYR A 103 -3.62 -6.62 2.98
C TYR A 103 -3.08 -6.69 1.56
N ALA A 104 -2.27 -7.69 1.21
CA ALA A 104 -1.62 -7.77 -0.09
C ALA A 104 -1.34 -9.21 -0.55
N ALA A 105 -2.35 -10.06 -0.60
CA ALA A 105 -2.20 -11.44 -1.07
C ALA A 105 -1.62 -11.52 -2.49
N GLY A 106 -1.91 -10.54 -3.34
CA GLY A 106 -1.32 -10.45 -4.67
C GLY A 106 0.17 -10.17 -4.65
N LEU A 107 0.68 -9.39 -3.68
CA LEU A 107 2.12 -9.16 -3.50
C LEU A 107 2.82 -10.44 -3.05
N GLU A 108 2.26 -11.13 -2.05
CA GLU A 108 2.81 -12.39 -1.55
C GLU A 108 2.91 -13.44 -2.66
N ALA A 109 1.82 -13.63 -3.44
CA ALA A 109 1.83 -14.52 -4.59
C ALA A 109 2.85 -14.10 -5.66
N PHE A 110 3.05 -12.79 -5.87
CA PHE A 110 3.99 -12.27 -6.84
C PHE A 110 5.46 -12.49 -6.40
N LEU A 111 5.75 -12.31 -5.12
CA LEU A 111 7.07 -12.57 -4.53
C LEU A 111 7.45 -14.05 -4.56
N GLY A 112 6.45 -14.95 -4.53
CA GLY A 112 6.64 -16.40 -4.66
C GLY A 112 6.85 -16.91 -6.09
N LEU A 113 6.97 -16.03 -7.10
CA LEU A 113 7.21 -16.44 -8.49
C LEU A 113 8.70 -16.71 -8.75
N ASP A 114 9.05 -17.97 -8.98
CA ASP A 114 10.45 -18.38 -9.19
C ASP A 114 10.93 -18.25 -10.63
N ASP A 115 10.04 -18.36 -11.63
CA ASP A 115 10.40 -18.52 -13.06
C ASP A 115 10.19 -17.24 -13.89
N ILE A 116 10.39 -16.05 -13.31
CA ILE A 116 10.29 -14.79 -14.05
C ILE A 116 11.65 -14.09 -14.15
N SER A 117 11.94 -13.50 -15.32
CA SER A 117 13.16 -12.74 -15.56
C SER A 117 12.83 -11.39 -16.22
N PRO A 118 12.14 -10.48 -15.51
CA PRO A 118 11.76 -9.18 -16.05
C PRO A 118 12.96 -8.22 -16.12
N ARG A 119 12.86 -7.20 -16.98
CA ARG A 119 13.83 -6.09 -17.02
C ARG A 119 13.74 -5.19 -15.77
N ALA A 120 12.52 -5.04 -15.26
CA ALA A 120 12.24 -4.35 -14.01
C ALA A 120 10.90 -4.85 -13.44
N MET A 121 10.72 -4.72 -12.14
CA MET A 121 9.44 -4.94 -11.48
C MET A 121 8.88 -3.59 -11.04
N LYS A 122 7.55 -3.41 -11.20
CA LYS A 122 6.87 -2.19 -10.79
C LYS A 122 6.11 -2.42 -9.48
N GLY A 123 6.45 -1.62 -8.48
CA GLY A 123 5.62 -1.40 -7.29
C GLY A 123 4.83 -0.09 -7.38
N GLN A 124 3.77 0.02 -6.62
CA GLN A 124 3.03 1.27 -6.42
C GLN A 124 2.70 1.45 -4.94
N VAL A 125 2.66 2.70 -4.52
CA VAL A 125 2.22 3.14 -3.19
C VAL A 125 1.28 4.31 -3.37
N THR A 126 0.21 4.36 -2.59
CA THR A 126 -0.67 5.53 -2.54
C THR A 126 0.09 6.73 -2.00
N GLY A 127 0.04 7.85 -2.72
CA GLY A 127 0.70 9.08 -2.27
C GLY A 127 0.07 9.69 -1.02
N PRO A 128 0.84 10.33 -0.14
CA PRO A 128 0.34 10.85 1.14
C PRO A 128 -0.74 11.92 0.96
N VAL A 129 -0.68 12.73 -0.06
CA VAL A 129 -1.71 13.73 -0.35
C VAL A 129 -3.03 13.06 -0.71
N SER A 130 -3.01 12.08 -1.64
CA SER A 130 -4.21 11.34 -2.04
C SER A 130 -4.80 10.57 -0.86
N TRP A 131 -3.95 9.90 -0.07
CA TRP A 131 -4.36 9.17 1.12
C TRP A 131 -4.99 10.10 2.16
N GLY A 132 -4.31 11.19 2.53
CA GLY A 132 -4.76 12.12 3.55
C GLY A 132 -5.98 12.95 3.16
N LEU A 133 -6.25 13.14 1.86
CA LEU A 133 -7.50 13.75 1.36
C LEU A 133 -8.68 12.77 1.41
N THR A 134 -8.44 11.47 1.16
CA THR A 134 -9.48 10.44 1.05
C THR A 134 -9.85 9.86 2.42
N VAL A 135 -8.85 9.58 3.27
CA VAL A 135 -9.09 9.10 4.63
C VAL A 135 -9.50 10.27 5.52
N THR A 136 -10.58 10.09 6.25
CA THR A 136 -11.17 11.13 7.10
C THR A 136 -11.22 10.69 8.56
N ASP A 137 -11.51 11.60 9.47
CA ASP A 137 -11.98 11.27 10.81
C ASP A 137 -13.49 10.94 10.85
N LYS A 138 -14.03 10.70 12.03
CA LYS A 138 -15.48 10.42 12.24
C LYS A 138 -16.38 11.57 11.78
N ASP A 139 -15.88 12.80 11.83
CA ASP A 139 -16.60 14.02 11.42
C ASP A 139 -16.43 14.32 9.92
N LYS A 140 -15.89 13.37 9.14
CA LYS A 140 -15.60 13.49 7.70
C LYS A 140 -14.60 14.58 7.35
N ARG A 141 -13.76 15.00 8.29
CA ARG A 141 -12.65 15.91 8.03
C ARG A 141 -11.46 15.10 7.52
N SER A 142 -10.94 15.47 6.36
CA SER A 142 -9.77 14.80 5.77
C SER A 142 -8.53 14.93 6.66
N ILE A 143 -7.79 13.85 6.81
CA ILE A 143 -6.63 13.74 7.71
C ILE A 143 -5.50 14.70 7.32
N ILE A 144 -5.40 15.05 6.05
CA ILE A 144 -4.37 15.97 5.56
C ILE A 144 -4.46 17.38 6.21
N TYR A 145 -5.64 17.76 6.76
CA TYR A 145 -5.83 19.03 7.45
C TYR A 145 -5.46 18.99 8.94
N ASP A 146 -4.93 17.86 9.40
CA ASP A 146 -4.33 17.73 10.72
C ASP A 146 -2.81 17.61 10.54
N ASP A 147 -2.07 18.60 11.10
CA ASP A 147 -0.62 18.69 10.88
C ASP A 147 0.14 17.46 11.39
N VAL A 148 -0.31 16.86 12.50
CA VAL A 148 0.34 15.68 13.10
C VAL A 148 -0.01 14.42 12.31
N LEU A 149 -1.30 14.18 12.04
CA LEU A 149 -1.74 12.97 11.34
C LEU A 149 -1.36 13.00 9.85
N GLY A 150 -1.39 14.17 9.23
CA GLY A 150 -0.92 14.34 7.84
C GLY A 150 0.56 14.05 7.68
N ASP A 151 1.39 14.54 8.62
CA ASP A 151 2.82 14.24 8.65
C ASP A 151 3.09 12.75 8.97
N ALA A 152 2.36 12.18 9.93
CA ALA A 152 2.43 10.75 10.24
C ALA A 152 2.08 9.87 9.03
N ALA A 153 1.06 10.26 8.24
CA ALA A 153 0.68 9.55 7.01
C ALA A 153 1.82 9.56 5.98
N ALA A 154 2.48 10.70 5.79
CA ALA A 154 3.61 10.80 4.87
C ALA A 154 4.79 9.89 5.31
N LYS A 155 5.05 9.82 6.61
CA LYS A 155 6.11 8.97 7.17
C LYS A 155 5.80 7.48 7.04
N LEU A 156 4.57 7.07 7.38
CA LEU A 156 4.14 5.67 7.21
C LEU A 156 4.25 5.22 5.75
N LEU A 157 3.70 6.03 4.83
CA LEU A 157 3.72 5.69 3.40
C LEU A 157 5.14 5.63 2.83
N ARG A 158 6.06 6.48 3.34
CA ARG A 158 7.48 6.36 3.01
C ARG A 158 8.09 5.04 3.50
N LEU A 159 7.79 4.62 4.75
CA LEU A 159 8.28 3.34 5.28
C LEU A 159 7.78 2.17 4.45
N LYS A 160 6.47 2.13 4.15
CA LYS A 160 5.87 1.09 3.29
C LYS A 160 6.42 1.08 1.86
N ALA A 161 6.83 2.24 1.33
CA ALA A 161 7.49 2.32 0.02
C ALA A 161 8.96 1.86 0.05
N SER A 162 9.56 1.82 1.21
CA SER A 162 10.96 1.43 1.41
C SER A 162 11.12 -0.04 1.79
N TRP A 163 10.07 -0.61 2.39
CA TRP A 163 9.95 -2.02 2.69
C TRP A 163 9.78 -2.84 1.40
#